data_57f5874ee371567df56e41ddadacb1c3
#
_entry.id   57f5874ee371567df56e41ddadacb1c3
#
_cell.length_a   1.000
_cell.length_b   1.000
_cell.length_c   1.000
_cell.angle_alpha   90.00
_cell.angle_beta   90.00
_cell.angle_gamma   90.00
#
_symmetry.space_group_name_H-M   'P 1'
#
loop_
_entity.id
_entity.type
_entity.pdbx_description
1 polymer ?
#
loop_
_entity_poly.entity_id
_entity_poly.type
_entity_poly.pdbx_seq_one_letter_code
_entity_poly.pdbx_strand_id
1 'polypeptide(L)'
;YGGSAAIASHVSIDLTKNAGIRSTNYNEADLLTCFSNDYGYERWIEKAIEFYGDNKDILILISSSGKSRNMLNACEAAKNKKISKIITLTGHEKNNPLSKLGDVNLWIDSKAYNFIENTHQIWLLTVCDLIIGKREYLPN
;
A
#
# COMPACT_ATOMS: atom_id res chain seq x y z
N TYR A 1 -7.54 -3.72 -4.31
CA TYR A 1 -8.12 -5.06 -4.22
C TYR A 1 -7.42 -5.96 -5.22
N GLY A 2 -7.66 -7.28 -5.18
CA GLY A 2 -7.10 -8.21 -6.15
C GLY A 2 -5.59 -8.07 -6.28
N GLY A 3 -5.11 -7.70 -7.47
CA GLY A 3 -3.67 -7.57 -7.73
C GLY A 3 -2.95 -6.61 -6.79
N SER A 4 -3.53 -5.45 -6.48
CA SER A 4 -2.92 -4.51 -5.53
C SER A 4 -2.77 -5.09 -4.12
N ALA A 5 -3.71 -5.91 -3.66
CA ALA A 5 -3.61 -6.61 -2.37
C ALA A 5 -2.52 -7.69 -2.42
N ALA A 6 -2.43 -8.45 -3.50
CA ALA A 6 -1.38 -9.44 -3.70
C ALA A 6 0.02 -8.80 -3.69
N ILE A 7 0.19 -7.64 -4.34
CA ILE A 7 1.41 -6.85 -4.31
C ILE A 7 1.77 -6.45 -2.87
N ALA A 8 0.81 -5.92 -2.11
CA ALA A 8 1.06 -5.52 -0.73
C ALA A 8 1.53 -6.70 0.13
N SER A 9 0.93 -7.87 -0.03
CA SER A 9 1.33 -9.08 0.68
C SER A 9 2.75 -9.54 0.30
N HIS A 10 3.07 -9.59 -0.99
CA HIS A 10 4.39 -9.98 -1.46
C HIS A 10 5.48 -9.00 -0.96
N VAL A 11 5.27 -7.71 -1.20
CA VAL A 11 6.25 -6.67 -0.83
C VAL A 11 6.48 -6.60 0.68
N SER A 12 5.44 -6.80 1.50
CA SER A 12 5.61 -6.80 2.95
C SER A 12 6.53 -7.93 3.45
N ILE A 13 6.50 -9.10 2.78
CA ILE A 13 7.40 -10.22 3.07
C ILE A 13 8.83 -9.87 2.68
N ASP A 14 9.05 -9.31 1.48
CA ASP A 14 10.37 -8.96 0.99
C ASP A 14 11.02 -7.83 1.82
N LEU A 15 10.25 -6.82 2.19
CA LEU A 15 10.72 -5.79 3.10
C LEU A 15 11.17 -6.38 4.44
N THR A 16 10.40 -7.31 4.99
CA THR A 16 10.72 -7.91 6.30
C THR A 16 11.87 -8.89 6.21
N LYS A 17 11.78 -9.87 5.31
CA LYS A 17 12.76 -10.95 5.21
C LYS A 17 14.07 -10.50 4.59
N ASN A 18 14.01 -9.78 3.47
CA ASN A 18 15.18 -9.50 2.65
C ASN A 18 15.80 -8.13 2.94
N ALA A 19 14.98 -7.11 3.18
CA ALA A 19 15.43 -5.75 3.45
C ALA A 19 15.59 -5.43 4.95
N GLY A 20 15.20 -6.34 5.85
CA GLY A 20 15.32 -6.15 7.31
C GLY A 20 14.39 -5.07 7.88
N ILE A 21 13.38 -4.65 7.13
CA ILE A 21 12.39 -3.66 7.55
C ILE A 21 11.11 -4.36 7.97
N ARG A 22 10.75 -4.26 9.25
CA ARG A 22 9.47 -4.79 9.73
C ARG A 22 8.31 -4.18 8.96
N SER A 23 7.61 -5.00 8.19
CA SER A 23 6.47 -4.60 7.37
C SER A 23 5.31 -5.57 7.57
N THR A 24 4.11 -5.06 7.47
CA THR A 24 2.88 -5.86 7.52
C THR A 24 1.86 -5.32 6.52
N ASN A 25 0.89 -6.14 6.21
CA ASN A 25 -0.30 -5.73 5.47
C ASN A 25 -1.54 -6.24 6.21
N TYR A 26 -2.69 -5.71 5.88
CA TYR A 26 -3.95 -6.04 6.58
C TYR A 26 -4.85 -6.98 5.75
N ASN A 27 -4.26 -7.79 4.84
CA ASN A 27 -5.02 -8.70 3.96
C ASN A 27 -5.42 -10.01 4.63
N GLU A 28 -5.39 -10.10 5.96
CA GLU A 28 -5.92 -11.24 6.68
C GLU A 28 -7.43 -11.35 6.50
N ALA A 29 -7.91 -12.56 6.19
CA ALA A 29 -9.31 -12.76 5.82
C ALA A 29 -10.27 -12.46 6.97
N ASP A 30 -9.92 -12.84 8.18
CA ASP A 30 -10.71 -12.59 9.38
C ASP A 30 -10.72 -11.11 9.75
N LEU A 31 -9.60 -10.41 9.68
CA LEU A 31 -9.55 -8.96 9.90
C LEU A 31 -10.44 -8.24 8.87
N LEU A 32 -10.28 -8.56 7.59
CA LEU A 32 -11.06 -7.93 6.52
C LEU A 32 -12.55 -8.18 6.69
N THR A 33 -12.95 -9.42 6.96
CA THR A 33 -14.37 -9.77 7.10
C THR A 33 -14.99 -9.20 8.37
N CYS A 34 -14.30 -9.25 9.50
CA CYS A 34 -14.74 -8.67 10.75
C CYS A 34 -14.90 -7.15 10.63
N PHE A 35 -13.86 -6.45 10.21
CA PHE A 35 -13.91 -4.98 10.13
C PHE A 35 -14.87 -4.49 9.04
N SER A 36 -15.01 -5.24 7.94
CA SER A 36 -16.00 -4.89 6.93
C SER A 36 -17.43 -5.09 7.43
N ASN A 37 -17.68 -6.12 8.22
CA ASN A 37 -18.99 -6.36 8.84
C ASN A 37 -19.35 -5.26 9.85
N ASP A 38 -18.39 -4.90 10.70
CA ASP A 38 -18.66 -4.01 11.85
C ASP A 38 -18.63 -2.51 11.46
N TYR A 39 -17.76 -2.14 10.53
CA TYR A 39 -17.51 -0.74 10.15
C TYR A 39 -17.85 -0.41 8.70
N GLY A 40 -18.17 -1.41 7.89
CA GLY A 40 -18.40 -1.27 6.45
C GLY A 40 -17.12 -1.42 5.62
N TYR A 41 -17.28 -1.97 4.40
CA TYR A 41 -16.19 -2.27 3.49
C TYR A 41 -15.34 -1.05 3.08
N GLU A 42 -15.92 0.14 3.10
CA GLU A 42 -15.19 1.37 2.79
C GLU A 42 -14.29 1.84 3.94
N ARG A 43 -14.48 1.29 5.14
CA ARG A 43 -13.80 1.75 6.35
C ARG A 43 -12.86 0.71 6.98
N TRP A 44 -12.82 -0.52 6.49
CA TRP A 44 -12.04 -1.57 7.14
C TRP A 44 -10.53 -1.26 7.21
N ILE A 45 -9.93 -0.68 6.15
CA ILE A 45 -8.52 -0.28 6.17
C ILE A 45 -8.30 0.93 7.09
N GLU A 46 -9.21 1.90 7.06
CA GLU A 46 -9.22 3.03 7.98
C GLU A 46 -9.12 2.55 9.42
N LYS A 47 -9.98 1.60 9.79
CA LYS A 47 -9.98 1.02 11.13
C LYS A 47 -8.72 0.23 11.45
N ALA A 48 -8.22 -0.53 10.51
CA ALA A 48 -6.94 -1.22 10.70
C ALA A 48 -5.80 -0.22 11.00
N ILE A 49 -5.74 0.89 10.28
CA ILE A 49 -4.74 1.94 10.54
C ILE A 49 -4.97 2.60 11.90
N GLU A 50 -6.22 2.87 12.29
CA GLU A 50 -6.54 3.43 13.60
C GLU A 50 -6.08 2.54 14.76
N PHE A 51 -6.24 1.21 14.63
CA PHE A 51 -5.86 0.27 15.69
C PHE A 51 -4.36 -0.07 15.70
N TYR A 52 -3.75 -0.28 14.54
CA TYR A 52 -2.41 -0.84 14.45
C TYR A 52 -1.33 0.16 14.03
N GLY A 53 -1.71 1.29 13.41
CA GLY A 53 -0.75 2.27 12.92
C GLY A 53 -0.08 3.07 14.05
N ASP A 54 1.21 3.39 13.87
CA ASP A 54 1.99 4.25 14.77
C ASP A 54 2.50 5.49 14.00
N ASN A 55 2.73 6.58 14.70
CA ASN A 55 3.20 7.83 14.09
C ASN A 55 4.61 7.76 13.48
N LYS A 56 5.37 6.71 13.78
CA LYS A 56 6.69 6.44 13.19
C LYS A 56 6.61 5.57 11.94
N ASP A 57 5.45 5.05 11.61
CA ASP A 57 5.27 4.18 10.47
C ASP A 57 5.33 4.95 9.13
N ILE A 58 5.61 4.20 8.08
CA ILE A 58 5.39 4.61 6.69
C ILE A 58 4.22 3.81 6.15
N LEU A 59 3.22 4.47 5.61
CA LEU A 59 2.08 3.82 4.98
C LEU A 59 2.24 3.83 3.47
N ILE A 60 2.09 2.66 2.85
CA ILE A 60 2.07 2.51 1.38
C ILE A 60 0.66 2.11 0.96
N LEU A 61 0.01 2.95 0.15
CA LEU A 61 -1.33 2.72 -0.39
C LEU A 61 -1.26 2.45 -1.89
N ILE A 62 -1.72 1.28 -2.30
CA ILE A 62 -1.71 0.82 -3.69
C ILE A 62 -3.13 0.79 -4.24
N SER A 63 -3.41 1.59 -5.25
CA SER A 63 -4.73 1.65 -5.89
C SER A 63 -4.61 2.01 -7.36
N SER A 64 -4.87 1.06 -8.26
CA SER A 64 -4.73 1.28 -9.71
C SER A 64 -5.53 2.49 -10.19
N SER A 65 -6.76 2.68 -9.75
CA SER A 65 -7.60 3.83 -10.15
C SER A 65 -7.38 5.09 -9.30
N GLY A 66 -6.83 4.94 -8.09
CA GLY A 66 -6.74 6.01 -7.10
C GLY A 66 -8.09 6.57 -6.63
N LYS A 67 -9.20 5.86 -6.88
CA LYS A 67 -10.58 6.30 -6.57
C LYS A 67 -11.27 5.44 -5.51
N SER A 68 -10.65 4.33 -5.11
CA SER A 68 -11.25 3.39 -4.13
C SER A 68 -11.48 4.07 -2.78
N ARG A 69 -12.73 4.09 -2.33
CA ARG A 69 -13.14 4.85 -1.13
C ARG A 69 -12.37 4.42 0.11
N ASN A 70 -12.15 3.13 0.29
CA ASN A 70 -11.37 2.62 1.41
C ASN A 70 -9.91 3.09 1.41
N MET A 71 -9.28 3.30 0.24
CA MET A 71 -7.93 3.86 0.15
C MET A 71 -7.90 5.34 0.51
N LEU A 72 -8.94 6.09 0.13
CA LEU A 72 -9.08 7.50 0.51
C LEU A 72 -9.28 7.64 2.02
N ASN A 73 -10.19 6.87 2.60
CA ASN A 73 -10.43 6.85 4.04
C ASN A 73 -9.18 6.40 4.83
N ALA A 74 -8.44 5.41 4.32
CA ALA A 74 -7.17 4.97 4.88
C ALA A 74 -6.12 6.11 4.91
N CYS A 75 -6.05 6.89 3.85
CA CYS A 75 -5.14 8.03 3.79
C CYS A 75 -5.52 9.13 4.80
N GLU A 76 -6.81 9.41 4.97
CA GLU A 76 -7.30 10.36 5.97
C GLU A 76 -7.01 9.88 7.40
N ALA A 77 -7.25 8.60 7.69
CA ALA A 77 -6.92 8.01 9.00
C ALA A 77 -5.43 8.10 9.31
N ALA A 78 -4.57 7.85 8.31
CA ALA A 78 -3.13 7.97 8.45
C ALA A 78 -2.69 9.39 8.80
N LYS A 79 -3.29 10.40 8.17
CA LYS A 79 -3.05 11.82 8.50
C LYS A 79 -3.49 12.16 9.92
N ASN A 80 -4.66 11.69 10.34
CA ASN A 80 -5.20 11.90 11.68
C ASN A 80 -4.30 11.26 12.76
N LYS A 81 -3.74 10.08 12.46
CA LYS A 81 -2.75 9.40 13.31
C LYS A 81 -1.34 9.99 13.23
N LYS A 82 -1.11 10.96 12.35
CA LYS A 82 0.19 11.58 12.12
C LYS A 82 1.25 10.55 11.72
N ILE A 83 0.86 9.58 10.88
CA ILE A 83 1.79 8.61 10.26
C ILE A 83 2.92 9.40 9.58
N SER A 84 4.17 8.96 9.78
CA SER A 84 5.37 9.71 9.40
C SER A 84 5.41 10.06 7.91
N LYS A 85 5.07 9.11 7.05
CA LYS A 85 5.00 9.29 5.59
C LYS A 85 3.91 8.44 4.97
N ILE A 86 3.26 9.00 3.96
CA ILE A 86 2.24 8.31 3.15
C ILE A 86 2.72 8.29 1.70
N ILE A 87 2.94 7.09 1.19
CA ILE A 87 3.33 6.85 -0.21
C ILE A 87 2.12 6.25 -0.92
N THR A 88 1.76 6.81 -2.07
CA THR A 88 0.65 6.31 -2.88
C THR A 88 1.14 5.84 -4.24
N LEU A 89 0.64 4.69 -4.70
CA LEU A 89 0.88 4.17 -6.03
C LEU A 89 -0.44 4.14 -6.80
N THR A 90 -0.48 4.82 -7.93
CA THR A 90 -1.70 4.98 -8.72
C THR A 90 -1.44 4.86 -10.22
N GLY A 91 -2.51 4.72 -10.99
CA GLY A 91 -2.53 4.76 -12.44
C GLY A 91 -3.75 5.54 -12.94
N HIS A 92 -4.29 5.15 -14.08
CA HIS A 92 -5.43 5.78 -14.74
C HIS A 92 -5.23 7.30 -14.88
N GLU A 93 -6.07 8.09 -14.25
CA GLU A 93 -6.03 9.55 -14.36
C GLU A 93 -4.91 10.14 -13.51
N LYS A 94 -4.09 11.01 -14.08
CA LYS A 94 -2.97 11.67 -13.39
C LYS A 94 -3.39 12.41 -12.12
N ASN A 95 -4.54 13.06 -12.19
CA ASN A 95 -5.11 13.86 -11.09
C ASN A 95 -6.16 13.07 -10.29
N ASN A 96 -5.99 11.75 -10.13
CA ASN A 96 -6.91 10.95 -9.32
C ASN A 96 -6.88 11.42 -7.84
N PRO A 97 -7.95 11.17 -7.07
CA PRO A 97 -8.05 11.67 -5.69
C PRO A 97 -6.90 11.23 -4.79
N LEU A 98 -6.49 9.95 -4.86
CA LEU A 98 -5.45 9.40 -3.98
C LEU A 98 -4.08 10.02 -4.28
N SER A 99 -3.77 10.32 -5.55
CA SER A 99 -2.49 10.92 -5.96
C SER A 99 -2.23 12.30 -5.32
N LYS A 100 -3.27 12.96 -4.83
CA LYS A 100 -3.19 14.29 -4.21
C LYS A 100 -3.04 14.24 -2.69
N LEU A 101 -3.15 13.06 -2.10
CA LEU A 101 -3.23 12.91 -0.65
C LEU A 101 -1.93 12.45 0.00
N GLY A 102 -1.09 11.69 -0.71
CA GLY A 102 0.18 11.19 -0.18
C GLY A 102 1.29 12.25 -0.17
N ASP A 103 2.31 12.02 0.65
CA ASP A 103 3.56 12.79 0.62
C ASP A 103 4.37 12.53 -0.65
N VAL A 104 4.33 11.29 -1.13
CA VAL A 104 4.93 10.84 -2.38
C VAL A 104 3.88 10.08 -3.17
N ASN A 105 3.75 10.40 -4.46
CA ASN A 105 2.87 9.64 -5.34
C ASN A 105 3.65 9.11 -6.55
N LEU A 106 3.60 7.80 -6.74
CA LEU A 106 4.10 7.12 -7.92
C LEU A 106 2.91 6.83 -8.84
N TRP A 107 2.87 7.53 -9.97
CA TRP A 107 1.79 7.41 -10.93
C TRP A 107 2.30 6.84 -12.24
N ILE A 108 1.55 5.89 -12.82
CA ILE A 108 1.81 5.35 -14.15
C ILE A 108 0.74 5.78 -15.14
N ASP A 109 1.17 6.29 -16.29
CA ASP A 109 0.29 6.67 -17.39
C ASP A 109 -0.20 5.44 -18.15
N SER A 110 -1.19 4.79 -17.59
CA SER A 110 -1.83 3.63 -18.19
C SER A 110 -3.26 3.49 -17.66
N LYS A 111 -4.15 2.91 -18.49
CA LYS A 111 -5.50 2.49 -18.08
C LYS A 111 -5.64 0.96 -18.03
N ALA A 112 -4.58 0.24 -18.39
CA ALA A 112 -4.56 -1.22 -18.38
C ALA A 112 -4.15 -1.73 -16.99
N TYR A 113 -5.06 -2.40 -16.29
CA TYR A 113 -4.84 -2.91 -14.94
C TYR A 113 -3.57 -3.75 -14.82
N ASN A 114 -3.33 -4.68 -15.75
CA ASN A 114 -2.14 -5.54 -15.71
C ASN A 114 -0.84 -4.74 -15.84
N PHE A 115 -0.79 -3.70 -16.66
CA PHE A 115 0.37 -2.82 -16.75
C PHE A 115 0.59 -2.03 -15.46
N ILE A 116 -0.49 -1.47 -14.90
CA ILE A 116 -0.41 -0.69 -13.67
C ILE A 116 0.06 -1.57 -12.52
N GLU A 117 -0.56 -2.73 -12.31
CA GLU A 117 -0.26 -3.62 -11.20
C GLU A 117 1.15 -4.19 -11.30
N ASN A 118 1.57 -4.67 -12.47
CA ASN A 118 2.94 -5.16 -12.65
C ASN A 118 3.98 -4.04 -12.45
N THR A 119 3.71 -2.83 -12.91
CA THR A 119 4.62 -1.70 -12.69
C THR A 119 4.72 -1.33 -11.21
N HIS A 120 3.60 -1.28 -10.49
CA HIS A 120 3.60 -1.05 -9.05
C HIS A 120 4.43 -2.11 -8.31
N GLN A 121 4.31 -3.37 -8.70
CA GLN A 121 5.10 -4.46 -8.13
C GLN A 121 6.60 -4.27 -8.42
N ILE A 122 6.96 -4.01 -9.67
CA ILE A 122 8.36 -3.77 -10.07
C ILE A 122 8.95 -2.60 -9.27
N TRP A 123 8.26 -1.48 -9.16
CA TRP A 123 8.76 -0.33 -8.41
C TRP A 123 9.01 -0.67 -6.94
N LEU A 124 8.07 -1.34 -6.27
CA LEU A 124 8.21 -1.67 -4.85
C LEU A 124 9.31 -2.71 -4.60
N LEU A 125 9.44 -3.72 -5.46
CA LEU A 125 10.54 -4.70 -5.36
C LEU A 125 11.89 -4.05 -5.68
N THR A 126 11.93 -3.10 -6.62
CA THR A 126 13.15 -2.30 -6.86
C THR A 126 13.54 -1.48 -5.62
N VAL A 127 12.58 -0.94 -4.88
CA VAL A 127 12.85 -0.28 -3.61
C VAL A 127 13.45 -1.26 -2.59
N CYS A 128 12.96 -2.50 -2.53
CA CYS A 128 13.57 -3.54 -1.68
C CYS A 128 15.03 -3.78 -2.08
N ASP A 129 15.33 -3.94 -3.38
CA ASP A 129 16.69 -4.14 -3.89
C ASP A 129 17.60 -2.95 -3.56
N LEU A 130 17.09 -1.73 -3.66
CA LEU A 130 17.84 -0.51 -3.30
C LEU A 130 18.18 -0.47 -1.80
N ILE A 131 17.26 -0.89 -0.94
CA ILE A 131 17.49 -0.96 0.51
C ILE A 131 18.52 -2.03 0.83
N ILE A 132 18.43 -3.20 0.19
CA ILE A 132 19.39 -4.30 0.33
C ILE A 132 20.76 -3.89 -0.22
N GLY A 133 20.82 -3.02 -1.21
CA GLY A 133 22.03 -2.56 -1.89
C GLY A 133 22.54 -3.51 -2.99
N LYS A 134 21.76 -4.52 -3.36
CA LYS A 134 22.08 -5.49 -4.43
C LYS A 134 20.81 -6.09 -5.01
N ARG A 135 20.88 -6.53 -6.27
CA ARG A 135 19.75 -7.16 -6.98
C ARG A 135 19.74 -8.67 -6.84
N GLU A 136 20.92 -9.27 -6.71
CA GLU A 136 21.10 -10.71 -6.58
C GLU A 136 21.50 -11.05 -5.15
N TYR A 137 20.71 -11.87 -4.49
CA TYR A 137 20.95 -12.34 -3.14
C TYR A 137 20.49 -13.79 -2.99
N LEU A 138 21.24 -14.55 -2.20
CA LEU A 138 20.87 -15.92 -1.91
C LEU A 138 19.68 -15.96 -0.94
N PRO A 139 18.78 -16.93 -1.11
CA PRO A 139 17.75 -17.17 -0.11
C PRO A 139 18.42 -17.60 1.21
N ASN A 140 17.99 -17.00 2.29
CA ASN A 140 18.46 -17.32 3.64
C ASN A 140 17.76 -18.57 4.17
#